data_d6a73a04b0072c5df29ac67aafa59ea5
#
_entry.id   d6a73a04b0072c5df29ac67aafa59ea5
#
_cell.length_a   1.000
_cell.length_b   1.000
_cell.length_c   1.000
_cell.angle_alpha   90.00
_cell.angle_beta   90.00
_cell.angle_gamma   90.00
#
_symmetry.space_group_name_H-M   'P 1'
#
loop_
_entity.id
_entity.type
_entity.pdbx_description
1 polymer ?
#
loop_
_entity_poly.entity_id
_entity_poly.type
_entity_poly.pdbx_seq_one_letter_code
_entity_poly.pdbx_strand_id
1 'polypeptide(L)'
;MRNIIIAGGGLVNKGAQAMTLITICELKKRYPNHRIVLLTWDASPAAKEKHAMYDLELLEIPPLKFSRAARNPLLRTAYSLRCRDAFTNADSIYRNTDLFVDISGYALGSSWSAKVCGDYLDAIEHALAYGIPVYLLPQSFGPFDYQDEAGKAIDERTRRLLPQVKHIFAREQEGYDALISRYGLTNVTLTRDMVLASRIEDYSPAMRKKNAVEVPLLAENSVCVIPSFKIENTTDHTILQVYCPIIRECLEQGLTVYISHHSSLDIDLCRDLKAAFADEDRVVLLEQDHSCMEFNELVKQFRFVISSRFHAIVHALKNGVPCIALGWATKYMDLMKLFGQEQYVFDLRDPLDADQAARAVARMTDRWQQESETIRAALPELQKENVFERI
;
A
#
# COMPACT_ATOMS: atom_id res chain seq x y z
N MET A 1 19.61 22.35 -6.05
CA MET A 1 19.40 21.14 -5.24
C MET A 1 18.88 20.06 -6.17
N ARG A 2 19.39 18.84 -6.08
CA ARG A 2 18.95 17.70 -6.90
C ARG A 2 17.68 17.09 -6.29
N ASN A 3 16.89 16.42 -7.11
CA ASN A 3 15.62 15.84 -6.69
C ASN A 3 15.68 14.31 -6.69
N ILE A 4 14.84 13.72 -5.86
CA ILE A 4 14.39 12.32 -5.99
C ILE A 4 12.88 12.35 -6.14
N ILE A 5 12.35 11.67 -7.16
CA ILE A 5 10.92 11.56 -7.40
C ILE A 5 10.42 10.23 -6.81
N ILE A 6 9.34 10.31 -6.05
CA ILE A 6 8.55 9.17 -5.57
C ILE A 6 7.23 9.15 -6.35
N ALA A 7 6.91 8.03 -6.98
CA ALA A 7 5.62 7.79 -7.64
C ALA A 7 4.84 6.68 -6.92
N GLY A 8 3.53 6.65 -7.11
CA GLY A 8 2.66 5.63 -6.53
C GLY A 8 2.45 5.72 -5.02
N GLY A 9 3.09 6.70 -4.38
CA GLY A 9 2.89 7.00 -2.97
C GLY A 9 1.58 7.76 -2.72
N GLY A 10 1.18 7.81 -1.46
CA GLY A 10 -0.01 8.54 -1.03
C GLY A 10 0.00 8.79 0.46
N LEU A 11 -0.86 9.73 0.89
CA LEU A 11 -0.94 10.15 2.30
C LEU A 11 -2.35 9.98 2.88
N VAL A 12 -3.27 9.36 2.13
CA VAL A 12 -4.67 9.13 2.50
C VAL A 12 -4.91 7.70 2.99
N ASN A 13 -4.37 6.72 2.28
CA ASN A 13 -4.39 5.31 2.68
C ASN A 13 -3.20 5.04 3.60
N LYS A 14 -3.42 4.48 4.77
CA LYS A 14 -2.38 4.29 5.79
C LYS A 14 -1.22 3.40 5.33
N GLY A 15 -1.50 2.39 4.47
CA GLY A 15 -0.45 1.58 3.85
C GLY A 15 0.42 2.38 2.88
N ALA A 16 -0.21 3.15 1.99
CA ALA A 16 0.51 4.04 1.07
C ALA A 16 1.27 5.15 1.84
N GLN A 17 0.68 5.68 2.91
CA GLN A 17 1.34 6.63 3.79
C GLN A 17 2.59 6.01 4.46
N ALA A 18 2.48 4.81 5.01
CA ALA A 18 3.61 4.11 5.61
C ALA A 18 4.73 3.87 4.59
N MET A 19 4.40 3.35 3.40
CA MET A 19 5.38 3.18 2.32
C MET A 19 6.05 4.50 1.93
N THR A 20 5.28 5.59 1.83
CA THR A 20 5.81 6.93 1.51
C THR A 20 6.77 7.42 2.60
N LEU A 21 6.39 7.35 3.87
CA LEU A 21 7.22 7.81 4.98
C LEU A 21 8.51 6.98 5.14
N ILE A 22 8.40 5.64 5.03
CA ILE A 22 9.57 4.74 5.02
C ILE A 22 10.53 5.13 3.90
N THR A 23 10.00 5.33 2.69
CA THR A 23 10.79 5.70 1.52
C THR A 23 11.51 7.04 1.74
N ILE A 24 10.82 8.05 2.26
CA ILE A 24 11.45 9.35 2.58
C ILE A 24 12.57 9.18 3.60
N CYS A 25 12.32 8.47 4.70
CA CYS A 25 13.33 8.25 5.74
C CYS A 25 14.59 7.55 5.18
N GLU A 26 14.40 6.48 4.42
CA GLU A 26 15.51 5.72 3.84
C GLU A 26 16.26 6.52 2.77
N LEU A 27 15.56 7.27 1.92
CA LEU A 27 16.19 8.13 0.91
C LEU A 27 16.94 9.29 1.53
N LYS A 28 16.42 9.94 2.56
CA LYS A 28 17.13 11.02 3.26
C LYS A 28 18.39 10.56 3.98
N LYS A 29 18.37 9.34 4.51
CA LYS A 29 19.56 8.72 5.10
C LYS A 29 20.69 8.56 4.08
N ARG A 30 20.35 8.22 2.83
CA ARG A 30 21.32 7.96 1.72
C ARG A 30 21.63 9.20 0.91
N TYR A 31 20.65 10.07 0.74
CA TYR A 31 20.69 11.27 -0.10
C TYR A 31 20.30 12.51 0.69
N PRO A 32 21.05 12.89 1.76
CA PRO A 32 20.63 13.94 2.71
C PRO A 32 20.47 15.32 2.08
N ASN A 33 21.09 15.57 0.93
CA ASN A 33 21.07 16.86 0.23
C ASN A 33 20.07 16.90 -0.92
N HIS A 34 19.22 15.87 -1.07
CA HIS A 34 18.21 15.83 -2.12
C HIS A 34 16.85 16.28 -1.61
N ARG A 35 16.11 16.94 -2.50
CA ARG A 35 14.70 17.27 -2.29
C ARG A 35 13.84 16.08 -2.70
N ILE A 36 12.88 15.71 -1.88
CA ILE A 36 11.92 14.66 -2.17
C ILE A 36 10.70 15.28 -2.86
N VAL A 37 10.35 14.75 -4.01
CA VAL A 37 9.16 15.17 -4.80
C VAL A 37 8.22 13.98 -4.93
N LEU A 38 7.00 14.11 -4.42
CA LEU A 38 5.95 13.10 -4.55
C LEU A 38 5.05 13.43 -5.74
N LEU A 39 4.95 12.51 -6.70
CA LEU A 39 3.96 12.59 -7.79
C LEU A 39 2.56 12.33 -7.25
N THR A 40 1.62 13.18 -7.59
CA THR A 40 0.23 13.11 -7.13
C THR A 40 -0.75 13.53 -8.24
N TRP A 41 -2.01 13.10 -8.13
CA TRP A 41 -3.10 13.58 -8.98
C TRP A 41 -3.60 14.97 -8.58
N ASP A 42 -3.38 15.36 -7.32
CA ASP A 42 -3.75 16.68 -6.81
C ASP A 42 -2.54 17.36 -6.15
N ALA A 43 -2.02 18.39 -6.80
CA ALA A 43 -0.98 19.27 -6.27
C ALA A 43 -1.52 20.72 -6.07
N SER A 44 -2.83 20.87 -5.86
CA SER A 44 -3.48 22.14 -5.56
C SER A 44 -2.88 22.81 -4.31
N PRO A 45 -3.07 24.12 -4.12
CA PRO A 45 -2.65 24.81 -2.89
C PRO A 45 -3.22 24.14 -1.63
N ALA A 46 -4.47 23.70 -1.66
CA ALA A 46 -5.11 23.01 -0.52
C ALA A 46 -4.45 21.66 -0.22
N ALA A 47 -4.12 20.86 -1.26
CA ALA A 47 -3.37 19.61 -1.07
C ALA A 47 -1.96 19.87 -0.50
N LYS A 48 -1.27 20.90 -0.99
CA LYS A 48 0.06 21.29 -0.49
C LYS A 48 0.00 21.72 0.98
N GLU A 49 -1.01 22.49 1.37
CA GLU A 49 -1.23 22.89 2.76
C GLU A 49 -1.52 21.69 3.66
N LYS A 50 -2.44 20.81 3.25
CA LYS A 50 -2.77 19.56 3.97
C LYS A 50 -1.54 18.69 4.22
N HIS A 51 -0.59 18.68 3.30
CA HIS A 51 0.61 17.85 3.37
C HIS A 51 1.87 18.61 3.80
N ALA A 52 1.74 19.88 4.23
CA ALA A 52 2.86 20.73 4.63
C ALA A 52 3.66 20.22 5.84
N MET A 53 3.08 19.30 6.63
CA MET A 53 3.75 18.66 7.74
C MET A 53 4.85 17.68 7.31
N TYR A 54 4.79 17.14 6.09
CA TYR A 54 5.75 16.18 5.57
C TYR A 54 6.89 16.89 4.84
N ASP A 55 8.10 16.35 4.95
CA ASP A 55 9.26 16.93 4.28
C ASP A 55 9.39 16.42 2.83
N LEU A 56 8.42 16.78 2.03
CA LEU A 56 8.31 16.53 0.61
C LEU A 56 7.66 17.72 -0.12
N GLU A 57 7.77 17.73 -1.44
CA GLU A 57 7.02 18.62 -2.32
C GLU A 57 6.08 17.81 -3.20
N LEU A 58 4.90 18.36 -3.48
CA LEU A 58 3.94 17.73 -4.39
C LEU A 58 4.16 18.23 -5.82
N LEU A 59 4.21 17.29 -6.76
CA LEU A 59 4.21 17.55 -8.19
C LEU A 59 3.02 16.82 -8.83
N GLU A 60 2.16 17.55 -9.52
CA GLU A 60 1.11 16.96 -10.33
C GLU A 60 1.72 16.08 -11.43
N ILE A 61 1.16 14.89 -11.64
CA ILE A 61 1.64 13.94 -12.64
C ILE A 61 1.63 14.59 -14.02
N PRO A 62 2.78 14.75 -14.67
CA PRO A 62 2.84 15.42 -15.95
C PRO A 62 2.24 14.57 -17.06
N PRO A 63 1.51 15.17 -18.02
CA PRO A 63 1.01 14.44 -19.18
C PRO A 63 2.13 13.75 -19.96
N LEU A 64 1.91 12.48 -20.37
CA LEU A 64 2.92 11.70 -21.11
C LEU A 64 3.50 12.42 -22.33
N LYS A 65 2.69 13.25 -23.01
CA LYS A 65 3.18 14.07 -24.14
C LYS A 65 4.41 14.91 -23.81
N PHE A 66 4.66 15.27 -22.54
CA PHE A 66 5.85 16.00 -22.11
C PHE A 66 7.12 15.16 -22.22
N SER A 67 7.05 13.83 -22.15
CA SER A 67 8.19 12.93 -22.34
C SER A 67 8.80 13.04 -23.76
N ARG A 68 7.95 13.34 -24.76
CA ARG A 68 8.41 13.59 -26.15
C ARG A 68 9.24 14.86 -26.23
N ALA A 69 8.90 15.86 -25.45
CA ALA A 69 9.65 17.13 -25.40
C ALA A 69 11.01 16.95 -24.70
N ALA A 70 11.15 16.00 -23.77
CA ALA A 70 12.41 15.71 -23.12
C ALA A 70 13.52 15.33 -24.14
N ARG A 71 13.11 14.62 -25.22
CA ARG A 71 13.99 14.09 -26.26
C ARG A 71 14.09 14.97 -27.52
N ASN A 72 13.25 16.02 -27.66
CA ASN A 72 13.17 16.86 -28.85
C ASN A 72 13.18 18.34 -28.50
N PRO A 73 14.27 19.10 -28.80
CA PRO A 73 14.41 20.51 -28.46
C PRO A 73 13.32 21.40 -29.05
N LEU A 74 12.84 21.10 -30.27
CA LEU A 74 11.78 21.88 -30.93
C LEU A 74 10.44 21.74 -30.21
N LEU A 75 10.07 20.50 -29.83
CA LEU A 75 8.87 20.25 -29.06
C LEU A 75 8.97 20.90 -27.66
N ARG A 76 10.14 20.88 -27.06
CA ARG A 76 10.42 21.54 -25.78
C ARG A 76 10.11 23.03 -25.86
N THR A 77 10.62 23.73 -26.89
CA THR A 77 10.37 25.13 -27.10
C THR A 77 8.87 25.41 -27.32
N ALA A 78 8.21 24.56 -28.12
CA ALA A 78 6.77 24.69 -28.39
C ALA A 78 5.92 24.52 -27.10
N TYR A 79 6.23 23.53 -26.25
CA TYR A 79 5.51 23.33 -24.98
C TYR A 79 5.83 24.40 -23.95
N SER A 80 7.05 24.91 -23.88
CA SER A 80 7.42 26.02 -22.99
C SER A 80 6.68 27.32 -23.32
N LEU A 81 6.26 27.48 -24.58
CA LEU A 81 5.47 28.65 -25.01
C LEU A 81 3.96 28.43 -24.78
N ARG A 82 3.45 27.22 -24.97
CA ARG A 82 2.02 26.91 -24.98
C ARG A 82 1.46 26.47 -23.61
N CYS A 83 2.27 25.77 -22.80
CA CYS A 83 1.89 25.23 -21.48
C CYS A 83 2.91 25.69 -20.42
N ARG A 84 3.24 26.99 -20.44
CA ARG A 84 4.44 27.56 -19.82
C ARG A 84 4.70 27.07 -18.38
N ASP A 85 3.72 27.23 -17.50
CA ASP A 85 3.97 26.98 -16.07
C ASP A 85 4.04 25.49 -15.73
N ALA A 86 3.08 24.68 -16.20
CA ALA A 86 3.04 23.24 -15.90
C ALA A 86 4.21 22.49 -16.56
N PHE A 87 4.49 22.78 -17.85
CA PHE A 87 5.60 22.13 -18.54
C PHE A 87 6.94 22.55 -17.97
N THR A 88 7.18 23.85 -17.75
CA THR A 88 8.46 24.37 -17.29
C THR A 88 8.79 23.87 -15.88
N ASN A 89 7.80 23.80 -14.99
CA ASN A 89 7.97 23.26 -13.65
C ASN A 89 8.33 21.77 -13.70
N ALA A 90 7.53 20.96 -14.42
CA ALA A 90 7.81 19.52 -14.55
C ALA A 90 9.17 19.27 -15.23
N ASP A 91 9.48 19.91 -16.37
CA ASP A 91 10.76 19.78 -17.09
C ASP A 91 11.94 20.16 -16.20
N SER A 92 11.83 21.23 -15.41
CA SER A 92 12.86 21.64 -14.46
C SER A 92 13.10 20.60 -13.37
N ILE A 93 12.05 20.04 -12.79
CA ILE A 93 12.14 19.00 -11.74
C ILE A 93 12.80 17.75 -12.32
N TYR A 94 12.28 17.21 -13.44
CA TYR A 94 12.80 15.98 -14.02
C TYR A 94 14.24 16.09 -14.47
N ARG A 95 14.67 17.22 -15.07
CA ARG A 95 16.07 17.45 -15.47
C ARG A 95 17.04 17.50 -14.28
N ASN A 96 16.54 17.88 -13.12
CA ASN A 96 17.34 17.97 -11.89
C ASN A 96 17.10 16.75 -10.98
N THR A 97 16.57 15.63 -11.51
CA THR A 97 16.28 14.41 -10.75
C THR A 97 17.38 13.37 -11.00
N ASP A 98 17.89 12.79 -9.90
CA ASP A 98 18.91 11.75 -9.92
C ASP A 98 18.33 10.35 -9.79
N LEU A 99 17.13 10.23 -9.24
CA LEU A 99 16.50 8.96 -8.91
C LEU A 99 14.97 9.06 -9.01
N PHE A 100 14.35 8.04 -9.58
CA PHE A 100 12.91 7.83 -9.58
C PHE A 100 12.61 6.49 -8.90
N VAL A 101 11.79 6.50 -7.85
CA VAL A 101 11.30 5.30 -7.18
C VAL A 101 9.79 5.21 -7.27
N ASP A 102 9.27 4.05 -7.64
CA ASP A 102 7.83 3.77 -7.62
C ASP A 102 7.49 2.87 -6.43
N ILE A 103 6.46 3.27 -5.68
CA ILE A 103 5.95 2.58 -4.49
C ILE A 103 4.45 2.28 -4.59
N SER A 104 3.95 2.06 -5.80
CA SER A 104 2.50 1.87 -6.06
C SER A 104 1.87 0.68 -5.32
N GLY A 105 2.69 -0.25 -4.83
CA GLY A 105 2.25 -1.44 -4.10
C GLY A 105 1.52 -2.48 -4.95
N TYR A 106 0.62 -2.10 -5.84
CA TYR A 106 -0.01 -2.94 -6.85
C TYR A 106 -0.74 -2.07 -7.88
N ALA A 107 -0.16 -1.90 -9.05
CA ALA A 107 -0.70 -1.06 -10.12
C ALA A 107 -0.58 -1.66 -11.53
N LEU A 108 0.09 -2.81 -11.68
CA LEU A 108 0.30 -3.46 -12.98
C LEU A 108 -0.16 -4.92 -12.96
N GLY A 109 -1.20 -5.21 -13.74
CA GLY A 109 -1.80 -6.53 -13.91
C GLY A 109 -3.21 -6.44 -14.47
N SER A 110 -3.76 -7.54 -14.98
CA SER A 110 -5.08 -7.61 -15.61
C SER A 110 -6.26 -7.44 -14.62
N SER A 111 -5.99 -7.48 -13.32
CA SER A 111 -6.98 -7.13 -12.28
C SER A 111 -7.26 -5.62 -12.19
N TRP A 112 -6.50 -4.80 -12.92
CA TRP A 112 -6.68 -3.36 -13.01
C TRP A 112 -7.16 -2.95 -14.40
N SER A 113 -7.87 -1.82 -14.47
CA SER A 113 -8.24 -1.25 -15.77
C SER A 113 -6.99 -0.84 -16.56
N ALA A 114 -7.09 -0.89 -17.89
CA ALA A 114 -6.02 -0.43 -18.77
C ALA A 114 -5.60 1.03 -18.49
N LYS A 115 -6.52 1.87 -17.97
CA LYS A 115 -6.20 3.22 -17.55
C LYS A 115 -5.22 3.23 -16.38
N VAL A 116 -5.49 2.48 -15.31
CA VAL A 116 -4.60 2.41 -14.12
C VAL A 116 -3.22 1.89 -14.50
N CYS A 117 -3.15 0.79 -15.26
CA CYS A 117 -1.88 0.26 -15.76
C CYS A 117 -1.17 1.25 -16.70
N GLY A 118 -1.94 1.98 -17.52
CA GLY A 118 -1.43 3.00 -18.42
C GLY A 118 -0.80 4.16 -17.68
N ASP A 119 -1.48 4.70 -16.69
CA ASP A 119 -0.98 5.80 -15.85
C ASP A 119 0.32 5.42 -15.11
N TYR A 120 0.40 4.18 -14.61
CA TYR A 120 1.61 3.62 -14.00
C TYR A 120 2.78 3.57 -15.00
N LEU A 121 2.55 3.01 -16.18
CA LEU A 121 3.58 2.92 -17.24
C LEU A 121 3.95 4.29 -17.79
N ASP A 122 3.02 5.27 -17.80
CA ASP A 122 3.29 6.65 -18.22
C ASP A 122 4.30 7.32 -17.30
N ALA A 123 4.20 7.13 -15.99
CA ALA A 123 5.14 7.68 -15.02
C ALA A 123 6.56 7.11 -15.23
N ILE A 124 6.67 5.80 -15.44
CA ILE A 124 7.94 5.11 -15.75
C ILE A 124 8.52 5.63 -17.07
N GLU A 125 7.72 5.64 -18.14
CA GLU A 125 8.15 6.08 -19.47
C GLU A 125 8.61 7.55 -19.45
N HIS A 126 7.95 8.37 -18.64
CA HIS A 126 8.33 9.77 -18.49
C HIS A 126 9.72 9.90 -17.83
N ALA A 127 9.96 9.19 -16.73
CA ALA A 127 11.28 9.19 -16.07
C ALA A 127 12.39 8.67 -16.99
N LEU A 128 12.16 7.56 -17.68
CA LEU A 128 13.10 6.98 -18.64
C LEU A 128 13.40 7.94 -19.80
N ALA A 129 12.44 8.76 -20.22
CA ALA A 129 12.64 9.76 -21.28
C ALA A 129 13.64 10.85 -20.90
N TYR A 130 13.80 11.13 -19.59
CA TYR A 130 14.82 12.04 -19.07
C TYR A 130 16.13 11.34 -18.69
N GLY A 131 16.24 10.02 -18.91
CA GLY A 131 17.43 9.23 -18.58
C GLY A 131 17.59 9.01 -17.05
N ILE A 132 16.51 9.16 -16.29
CA ILE A 132 16.53 8.98 -14.84
C ILE A 132 16.52 7.47 -14.51
N PRO A 133 17.40 6.98 -13.63
CA PRO A 133 17.34 5.60 -13.15
C PRO A 133 16.04 5.37 -12.39
N VAL A 134 15.28 4.33 -12.78
CA VAL A 134 13.99 3.97 -12.22
C VAL A 134 14.10 2.70 -11.40
N TYR A 135 13.60 2.71 -10.18
CA TYR A 135 13.48 1.54 -9.31
C TYR A 135 12.00 1.32 -8.96
N LEU A 136 11.52 0.10 -9.15
CA LEU A 136 10.18 -0.30 -8.72
C LEU A 136 10.32 -1.02 -7.39
N LEU A 137 9.97 -0.35 -6.30
CA LEU A 137 10.08 -0.86 -4.93
C LEU A 137 9.05 -1.96 -4.67
N PRO A 138 9.11 -2.69 -3.55
CA PRO A 138 8.32 -3.89 -3.33
C PRO A 138 6.84 -3.73 -3.62
N GLN A 139 6.37 -4.42 -4.65
CA GLN A 139 4.99 -4.36 -5.11
C GLN A 139 4.54 -5.68 -5.75
N SER A 140 3.22 -5.87 -5.81
CA SER A 140 2.60 -6.99 -6.51
C SER A 140 2.58 -6.75 -8.02
N PHE A 141 2.73 -7.82 -8.79
CA PHE A 141 2.62 -7.81 -10.24
C PHE A 141 1.71 -8.92 -10.73
N GLY A 142 0.97 -8.65 -11.81
CA GLY A 142 0.08 -9.65 -12.41
C GLY A 142 -1.28 -9.78 -11.68
N PRO A 143 -2.08 -10.81 -12.04
CA PRO A 143 -1.87 -11.64 -13.22
C PRO A 143 -1.79 -10.80 -14.50
N PHE A 144 -1.22 -11.36 -15.58
CA PHE A 144 -1.09 -10.67 -16.88
C PHE A 144 -1.96 -11.35 -17.94
N ASP A 145 -3.18 -11.66 -17.57
CA ASP A 145 -4.16 -12.32 -18.43
C ASP A 145 -5.04 -11.29 -19.15
N TYR A 146 -4.45 -10.62 -20.13
CA TYR A 146 -5.10 -9.58 -20.91
C TYR A 146 -5.84 -10.16 -22.10
N GLN A 147 -7.16 -9.96 -22.19
CA GLN A 147 -8.03 -10.52 -23.24
C GLN A 147 -8.38 -9.49 -24.32
N ASP A 148 -8.52 -8.21 -23.98
CA ASP A 148 -8.92 -7.14 -24.89
C ASP A 148 -7.72 -6.39 -25.51
N GLU A 149 -7.99 -5.56 -26.51
CA GLU A 149 -6.98 -4.79 -27.21
C GLU A 149 -6.29 -3.74 -26.30
N ALA A 150 -7.03 -3.18 -25.35
CA ALA A 150 -6.45 -2.23 -24.42
C ALA A 150 -5.44 -2.90 -23.47
N GLY A 151 -5.78 -4.08 -22.96
CA GLY A 151 -4.87 -4.91 -22.17
C GLY A 151 -3.66 -5.40 -22.96
N LYS A 152 -3.83 -5.81 -24.23
CA LYS A 152 -2.71 -6.17 -25.10
C LYS A 152 -1.74 -4.99 -25.30
N ALA A 153 -2.27 -3.76 -25.45
CA ALA A 153 -1.42 -2.58 -25.56
C ALA A 153 -0.64 -2.32 -24.23
N ILE A 154 -1.22 -2.62 -23.06
CA ILE A 154 -0.52 -2.60 -21.78
C ILE A 154 0.58 -3.66 -21.74
N ASP A 155 0.30 -4.88 -22.19
CA ASP A 155 1.28 -5.98 -22.25
C ASP A 155 2.50 -5.62 -23.12
N GLU A 156 2.26 -5.05 -24.30
CA GLU A 156 3.32 -4.58 -25.20
C GLU A 156 4.15 -3.46 -24.58
N ARG A 157 3.51 -2.50 -23.94
CA ARG A 157 4.22 -1.41 -23.22
C ARG A 157 5.05 -1.96 -22.07
N THR A 158 4.50 -2.90 -21.29
CA THR A 158 5.19 -3.58 -20.19
C THR A 158 6.45 -4.26 -20.70
N ARG A 159 6.35 -5.04 -21.78
CA ARG A 159 7.48 -5.72 -22.43
C ARG A 159 8.56 -4.77 -22.93
N ARG A 160 8.18 -3.57 -23.36
CA ARG A 160 9.11 -2.55 -23.85
C ARG A 160 9.78 -1.77 -22.72
N LEU A 161 9.07 -1.46 -21.64
CA LEU A 161 9.52 -0.52 -20.60
C LEU A 161 10.24 -1.20 -19.44
N LEU A 162 9.74 -2.34 -18.93
CA LEU A 162 10.31 -2.95 -17.74
C LEU A 162 11.77 -3.42 -17.88
N PRO A 163 12.27 -3.88 -19.06
CA PRO A 163 13.70 -4.14 -19.23
C PRO A 163 14.60 -2.91 -19.07
N GLN A 164 14.05 -1.69 -19.21
CA GLN A 164 14.79 -0.44 -19.14
C GLN A 164 14.88 0.13 -17.69
N VAL A 165 14.07 -0.37 -16.76
CA VAL A 165 14.16 0.06 -15.38
C VAL A 165 15.39 -0.54 -14.70
N LYS A 166 15.97 0.17 -13.76
CA LYS A 166 17.23 -0.24 -13.13
C LYS A 166 17.06 -1.50 -12.31
N HIS A 167 15.96 -1.61 -11.54
CA HIS A 167 15.64 -2.79 -10.76
C HIS A 167 14.16 -2.84 -10.39
N ILE A 168 13.62 -4.06 -10.23
CA ILE A 168 12.25 -4.38 -9.86
C ILE A 168 12.28 -5.28 -8.63
N PHE A 169 11.52 -4.90 -7.61
CA PHE A 169 11.33 -5.70 -6.41
C PHE A 169 9.91 -6.28 -6.40
N ALA A 170 9.76 -7.54 -6.73
CA ALA A 170 8.49 -8.25 -6.61
C ALA A 170 8.32 -8.76 -5.18
N ARG A 171 7.15 -8.53 -4.56
CA ARG A 171 6.94 -8.92 -3.16
C ARG A 171 6.25 -10.27 -2.99
N GLU A 172 5.67 -10.84 -4.05
CA GLU A 172 5.08 -12.19 -4.07
C GLU A 172 5.71 -13.07 -5.13
N GLN A 173 5.75 -14.39 -4.88
CA GLN A 173 6.34 -15.38 -5.78
C GLN A 173 5.64 -15.40 -7.14
N GLU A 174 4.31 -15.34 -7.17
CA GLU A 174 3.51 -15.34 -8.41
C GLU A 174 3.90 -14.19 -9.33
N GLY A 175 4.01 -12.97 -8.79
CA GLY A 175 4.42 -11.80 -9.56
C GLY A 175 5.86 -11.88 -10.05
N TYR A 176 6.77 -12.38 -9.22
CA TYR A 176 8.17 -12.64 -9.57
C TYR A 176 8.29 -13.62 -10.74
N ASP A 177 7.62 -14.77 -10.65
CA ASP A 177 7.66 -15.82 -11.67
C ASP A 177 7.04 -15.32 -12.99
N ALA A 178 5.95 -14.56 -12.92
CA ALA A 178 5.31 -13.97 -14.09
C ALA A 178 6.21 -12.95 -14.80
N LEU A 179 6.94 -12.11 -14.08
CA LEU A 179 7.87 -11.14 -14.66
C LEU A 179 9.03 -11.84 -15.38
N ILE A 180 9.55 -12.93 -14.84
CA ILE A 180 10.63 -13.70 -15.43
C ILE A 180 10.12 -14.54 -16.61
N SER A 181 9.06 -15.34 -16.41
CA SER A 181 8.61 -16.30 -17.43
C SER A 181 7.95 -15.63 -18.62
N ARG A 182 7.12 -14.58 -18.39
CA ARG A 182 6.37 -13.91 -19.46
C ARG A 182 7.19 -12.85 -20.20
N TYR A 183 8.01 -12.08 -19.45
CA TYR A 183 8.73 -10.94 -20.01
C TYR A 183 10.24 -11.15 -20.13
N GLY A 184 10.78 -12.27 -19.63
CA GLY A 184 12.21 -12.59 -19.70
C GLY A 184 13.09 -11.60 -18.92
N LEU A 185 12.56 -10.99 -17.87
CA LEU A 185 13.29 -9.96 -17.13
C LEU A 185 14.39 -10.58 -16.26
N THR A 186 15.54 -9.93 -16.23
CA THR A 186 16.71 -10.33 -15.41
C THR A 186 17.01 -9.33 -14.29
N ASN A 187 16.32 -8.20 -14.28
CA ASN A 187 16.47 -7.11 -13.31
C ASN A 187 15.40 -7.18 -12.19
N VAL A 188 14.96 -8.38 -11.84
CA VAL A 188 13.92 -8.62 -10.82
C VAL A 188 14.50 -9.36 -9.63
N THR A 189 14.10 -8.97 -8.43
CA THR A 189 14.38 -9.71 -7.18
C THR A 189 13.08 -9.96 -6.43
N LEU A 190 12.88 -11.18 -5.95
CA LEU A 190 11.82 -11.49 -5.00
C LEU A 190 12.21 -10.95 -3.62
N THR A 191 11.31 -10.24 -2.96
CA THR A 191 11.54 -9.62 -1.65
C THR A 191 10.28 -9.67 -0.79
N ARG A 192 10.23 -8.90 0.29
CA ARG A 192 9.10 -8.78 1.20
C ARG A 192 8.39 -7.45 1.03
N ASP A 193 7.16 -7.36 1.54
CA ASP A 193 6.48 -6.06 1.66
C ASP A 193 7.37 -5.08 2.44
N MET A 194 7.54 -3.87 1.91
CA MET A 194 8.48 -2.89 2.48
C MET A 194 8.05 -2.36 3.85
N VAL A 195 6.74 -2.33 4.15
CA VAL A 195 6.24 -1.93 5.46
C VAL A 195 6.56 -3.01 6.49
N LEU A 196 6.39 -4.28 6.10
CA LEU A 196 6.74 -5.43 6.94
C LEU A 196 8.25 -5.50 7.21
N ALA A 197 9.06 -5.36 6.16
CA ALA A 197 10.52 -5.46 6.25
C ALA A 197 11.19 -4.25 6.94
N SER A 198 10.52 -3.11 7.01
CA SER A 198 11.08 -1.89 7.58
C SER A 198 11.26 -1.98 9.09
N ARG A 199 12.45 -1.59 9.57
CA ARG A 199 12.78 -1.38 10.99
C ARG A 199 12.65 0.07 11.45
N ILE A 200 12.10 0.95 10.60
CA ILE A 200 11.91 2.35 10.96
C ILE A 200 10.76 2.44 11.96
N GLU A 201 11.07 2.99 13.14
CA GLU A 201 10.13 3.35 14.19
C GLU A 201 9.97 4.86 14.30
N ASP A 202 11.03 5.62 14.05
CA ASP A 202 11.03 7.09 14.05
C ASP A 202 10.90 7.64 12.62
N TYR A 203 9.75 8.20 12.33
CA TYR A 203 9.46 8.88 11.07
C TYR A 203 9.81 10.37 11.05
N SER A 204 10.46 10.88 12.11
CA SER A 204 10.84 12.30 12.18
C SER A 204 11.65 12.81 10.99
N PRO A 205 12.53 12.00 10.32
CA PRO A 205 13.19 12.45 9.11
C PRO A 205 12.25 12.76 7.92
N ALA A 206 11.06 12.18 7.91
CA ALA A 206 10.05 12.45 6.89
C ALA A 206 9.12 13.61 7.25
N MET A 207 9.29 14.23 8.42
CA MET A 207 8.41 15.27 8.94
C MET A 207 9.13 16.60 9.03
N ARG A 208 8.47 17.70 8.67
CA ARG A 208 8.93 19.08 8.92
C ARG A 208 8.70 19.52 10.36
N LYS A 209 7.68 18.95 10.99
CA LYS A 209 7.34 19.19 12.40
C LYS A 209 7.08 17.85 13.08
N LYS A 210 7.63 17.68 14.26
CA LYS A 210 7.29 16.51 15.09
C LYS A 210 5.87 16.69 15.61
N ASN A 211 5.03 15.69 15.34
CA ASN A 211 3.72 15.57 15.96
C ASN A 211 3.79 14.47 17.01
N ALA A 212 3.16 14.72 18.16
CA ALA A 212 2.90 13.64 19.11
C ALA A 212 1.98 12.61 18.46
N VAL A 213 2.27 11.34 18.69
CA VAL A 213 1.38 10.24 18.31
C VAL A 213 0.49 9.98 19.52
N GLU A 214 -0.76 10.38 19.41
CA GLU A 214 -1.73 10.22 20.49
C GLU A 214 -2.88 9.34 20.02
N VAL A 215 -3.17 8.29 20.77
CA VAL A 215 -4.25 7.36 20.48
C VAL A 215 -5.09 7.11 21.73
N PRO A 216 -6.40 6.85 21.60
CA PRO A 216 -7.23 6.51 22.74
C PRO A 216 -6.77 5.21 23.38
N LEU A 217 -6.98 5.10 24.68
CA LEU A 217 -6.84 3.83 25.40
C LEU A 217 -8.08 2.99 25.10
N LEU A 218 -7.88 1.76 24.67
CA LEU A 218 -8.92 0.83 24.28
C LEU A 218 -9.17 -0.21 25.38
N ALA A 219 -10.31 -0.91 25.30
CA ALA A 219 -10.61 -1.98 26.25
C ALA A 219 -9.60 -3.14 26.09
N GLU A 220 -9.11 -3.71 27.19
CA GLU A 220 -8.12 -4.78 27.19
C GLU A 220 -8.59 -6.06 26.46
N ASN A 221 -9.89 -6.35 26.51
CA ASN A 221 -10.49 -7.52 25.87
C ASN A 221 -11.10 -7.13 24.52
N SER A 222 -10.28 -6.63 23.60
CA SER A 222 -10.78 -6.08 22.35
C SER A 222 -10.09 -6.61 21.11
N VAL A 223 -10.83 -6.54 20.01
CA VAL A 223 -10.40 -6.88 18.65
C VAL A 223 -10.75 -5.76 17.70
N CYS A 224 -10.04 -5.67 16.59
CA CYS A 224 -10.32 -4.68 15.55
C CYS A 224 -10.84 -5.33 14.28
N VAL A 225 -11.95 -4.81 13.77
CA VAL A 225 -12.54 -5.16 12.47
C VAL A 225 -12.26 -4.04 11.48
N ILE A 226 -11.63 -4.39 10.35
CA ILE A 226 -11.21 -3.41 9.34
C ILE A 226 -11.68 -3.87 7.96
N PRO A 227 -12.85 -3.41 7.49
CA PRO A 227 -13.41 -3.77 6.20
C PRO A 227 -12.69 -3.07 5.04
N SER A 228 -12.93 -3.57 3.82
CA SER A 228 -12.47 -2.96 2.59
C SER A 228 -13.58 -3.00 1.54
N PHE A 229 -13.85 -1.86 0.89
CA PHE A 229 -14.77 -1.80 -0.25
C PHE A 229 -14.38 -2.74 -1.41
N LYS A 230 -13.14 -3.22 -1.42
CA LYS A 230 -12.66 -4.15 -2.44
C LYS A 230 -13.41 -5.48 -2.42
N ILE A 231 -13.93 -5.92 -1.26
CA ILE A 231 -14.74 -7.14 -1.20
C ILE A 231 -15.91 -7.05 -2.18
N GLU A 232 -16.74 -6.02 -2.07
CA GLU A 232 -17.93 -5.83 -2.90
C GLU A 232 -17.62 -5.61 -4.40
N ASN A 233 -16.40 -5.13 -4.70
CA ASN A 233 -15.95 -4.90 -6.07
C ASN A 233 -15.26 -6.11 -6.72
N THR A 234 -14.87 -7.11 -5.94
CA THR A 234 -14.05 -8.25 -6.44
C THR A 234 -14.63 -9.60 -6.11
N THR A 235 -15.72 -9.65 -5.35
CA THR A 235 -16.42 -10.88 -4.93
C THR A 235 -17.93 -10.65 -4.99
N ASP A 236 -18.71 -11.73 -4.83
CA ASP A 236 -20.18 -11.67 -4.76
C ASP A 236 -20.71 -11.42 -3.33
N HIS A 237 -19.82 -11.07 -2.39
CA HIS A 237 -20.17 -10.81 -0.99
C HIS A 237 -20.38 -9.33 -0.71
N THR A 238 -21.36 -9.03 0.17
CA THR A 238 -21.46 -7.71 0.80
C THR A 238 -20.67 -7.66 2.11
N ILE A 239 -20.26 -6.47 2.54
CA ILE A 239 -19.55 -6.28 3.80
C ILE A 239 -20.36 -6.82 4.99
N LEU A 240 -21.67 -6.57 5.02
CA LEU A 240 -22.53 -7.04 6.10
C LEU A 240 -22.62 -8.58 6.15
N GLN A 241 -22.72 -9.24 5.00
CA GLN A 241 -22.74 -10.71 4.93
C GLN A 241 -21.44 -11.32 5.49
N VAL A 242 -20.32 -10.72 5.21
CA VAL A 242 -19.01 -11.21 5.67
C VAL A 242 -18.78 -10.91 7.14
N TYR A 243 -18.97 -9.66 7.57
CA TYR A 243 -18.51 -9.23 8.88
C TYR A 243 -19.53 -9.40 10.01
N CYS A 244 -20.86 -9.35 9.74
CA CYS A 244 -21.83 -9.48 10.83
C CYS A 244 -21.78 -10.83 11.56
N PRO A 245 -21.65 -11.99 10.90
CA PRO A 245 -21.48 -13.26 11.61
C PRO A 245 -20.21 -13.29 12.46
N ILE A 246 -19.11 -12.77 11.93
CA ILE A 246 -17.82 -12.70 12.62
C ILE A 246 -17.88 -11.80 13.86
N ILE A 247 -18.54 -10.64 13.76
CA ILE A 247 -18.71 -9.71 14.89
C ILE A 247 -19.59 -10.37 15.97
N ARG A 248 -20.68 -11.08 15.61
CA ARG A 248 -21.50 -11.81 16.57
C ARG A 248 -20.69 -12.84 17.33
N GLU A 249 -19.87 -13.63 16.63
CA GLU A 249 -19.00 -14.60 17.29
C GLU A 249 -18.01 -13.91 18.25
N CYS A 250 -17.40 -12.79 17.88
CA CYS A 250 -16.55 -12.03 18.77
C CYS A 250 -17.30 -11.60 20.06
N LEU A 251 -18.57 -11.17 19.92
CA LEU A 251 -19.40 -10.79 21.05
C LEU A 251 -19.76 -11.99 21.94
N GLU A 252 -20.03 -13.16 21.36
CA GLU A 252 -20.28 -14.42 22.08
C GLU A 252 -19.05 -14.87 22.87
N GLN A 253 -17.84 -14.62 22.32
CA GLN A 253 -16.57 -14.85 23.00
C GLN A 253 -16.25 -13.77 24.08
N GLY A 254 -17.17 -12.84 24.35
CA GLY A 254 -17.03 -11.79 25.36
C GLY A 254 -16.08 -10.65 24.98
N LEU A 255 -15.77 -10.48 23.70
CA LEU A 255 -14.85 -9.45 23.20
C LEU A 255 -15.58 -8.12 22.98
N THR A 256 -14.84 -7.02 23.11
CA THR A 256 -15.24 -5.71 22.60
C THR A 256 -14.71 -5.57 21.17
N VAL A 257 -15.56 -5.19 20.24
CA VAL A 257 -15.22 -5.08 18.81
C VAL A 257 -15.10 -3.61 18.44
N TYR A 258 -13.91 -3.19 18.07
CA TYR A 258 -13.69 -1.88 17.47
C TYR A 258 -13.73 -1.98 15.95
N ILE A 259 -14.59 -1.21 15.30
CA ILE A 259 -14.64 -1.07 13.86
C ILE A 259 -13.79 0.13 13.47
N SER A 260 -12.80 -0.06 12.59
CA SER A 260 -11.90 1.00 12.15
C SER A 260 -11.70 0.96 10.64
N HIS A 261 -11.35 2.09 10.06
CA HIS A 261 -10.99 2.17 8.64
C HIS A 261 -9.48 2.33 8.46
N HIS A 262 -8.94 1.69 7.43
CA HIS A 262 -7.53 1.81 7.03
C HIS A 262 -7.35 2.78 5.86
N SER A 263 -8.44 3.15 5.21
CA SER A 263 -8.53 4.18 4.18
C SER A 263 -9.80 4.97 4.41
N SER A 264 -9.77 6.28 4.19
CA SER A 264 -10.97 7.13 4.27
C SER A 264 -12.09 6.69 3.32
N LEU A 265 -11.76 5.93 2.27
CA LEU A 265 -12.73 5.33 1.35
C LEU A 265 -13.60 4.23 1.99
N ASP A 266 -13.24 3.73 3.17
CA ASP A 266 -13.95 2.65 3.85
C ASP A 266 -14.83 3.12 4.99
N ILE A 267 -14.85 4.42 5.31
CA ILE A 267 -15.53 4.94 6.50
C ILE A 267 -17.03 4.68 6.48
N ASP A 268 -17.67 4.79 5.32
CA ASP A 268 -19.11 4.56 5.20
C ASP A 268 -19.45 3.08 5.44
N LEU A 269 -18.62 2.13 4.97
CA LEU A 269 -18.77 0.71 5.29
C LEU A 269 -18.63 0.43 6.80
N CYS A 270 -17.74 1.16 7.48
CA CYS A 270 -17.60 1.06 8.93
C CYS A 270 -18.84 1.57 9.65
N ARG A 271 -19.46 2.65 9.15
CA ARG A 271 -20.73 3.19 9.68
C ARG A 271 -21.88 2.21 9.46
N ASP A 272 -21.99 1.60 8.29
CA ASP A 272 -23.02 0.59 7.98
C ASP A 272 -22.88 -0.63 8.89
N LEU A 273 -21.64 -1.10 9.12
CA LEU A 273 -21.37 -2.17 10.09
C LEU A 273 -21.78 -1.78 11.51
N LYS A 274 -21.44 -0.58 11.98
CA LYS A 274 -21.86 -0.11 13.32
C LYS A 274 -23.39 0.00 13.40
N ALA A 275 -24.04 0.48 12.36
CA ALA A 275 -25.51 0.58 12.32
C ALA A 275 -26.21 -0.78 12.45
N ALA A 276 -25.61 -1.87 11.90
CA ALA A 276 -26.12 -3.24 12.07
C ALA A 276 -26.04 -3.74 13.52
N PHE A 277 -25.31 -3.04 14.41
CA PHE A 277 -25.14 -3.31 15.84
C PHE A 277 -25.43 -2.06 16.67
N ALA A 278 -26.48 -1.31 16.33
CA ALA A 278 -26.80 -0.02 16.96
C ALA A 278 -26.98 -0.14 18.47
N ASP A 279 -27.64 -1.21 18.93
CA ASP A 279 -27.98 -1.46 20.34
C ASP A 279 -26.90 -2.25 21.10
N GLU A 280 -25.76 -2.54 20.48
CA GLU A 280 -24.66 -3.29 21.15
C GLU A 280 -23.52 -2.32 21.53
N ASP A 281 -23.40 -2.07 22.82
CA ASP A 281 -22.41 -1.14 23.37
C ASP A 281 -20.95 -1.63 23.21
N ARG A 282 -20.75 -2.94 23.07
CA ARG A 282 -19.43 -3.55 22.83
C ARG A 282 -18.97 -3.48 21.37
N VAL A 283 -19.80 -2.95 20.47
CA VAL A 283 -19.37 -2.63 19.09
C VAL A 283 -19.15 -1.12 18.99
N VAL A 284 -17.91 -0.71 18.86
CA VAL A 284 -17.48 0.69 18.91
C VAL A 284 -16.87 1.11 17.56
N LEU A 285 -17.35 2.20 16.99
CA LEU A 285 -16.77 2.79 15.78
C LEU A 285 -15.64 3.76 16.15
N LEU A 286 -14.43 3.51 15.64
CA LEU A 286 -13.32 4.46 15.65
C LEU A 286 -13.40 5.34 14.40
N GLU A 287 -14.12 6.44 14.51
CA GLU A 287 -14.44 7.31 13.36
C GLU A 287 -13.28 8.24 12.97
N GLN A 288 -12.38 8.53 13.90
CA GLN A 288 -11.24 9.41 13.66
C GLN A 288 -10.32 8.82 12.58
N ASP A 289 -9.91 9.66 11.62
CA ASP A 289 -8.92 9.28 10.61
C ASP A 289 -7.51 9.39 11.21
N HIS A 290 -6.98 8.26 11.64
CA HIS A 290 -5.64 8.14 12.19
C HIS A 290 -4.58 8.13 11.08
N SER A 291 -3.41 8.68 11.34
CA SER A 291 -2.23 8.47 10.51
C SER A 291 -1.73 7.01 10.60
N CYS A 292 -0.84 6.61 9.70
CA CYS A 292 -0.22 5.27 9.79
C CYS A 292 0.59 5.09 11.08
N MET A 293 1.12 6.16 11.67
CA MET A 293 1.85 6.14 12.93
C MET A 293 0.90 5.90 14.11
N GLU A 294 -0.20 6.64 14.17
CA GLU A 294 -1.25 6.45 15.17
C GLU A 294 -1.90 5.06 15.03
N PHE A 295 -2.13 4.60 13.81
CA PHE A 295 -2.65 3.25 13.57
C PHE A 295 -1.70 2.17 14.06
N ASN A 296 -0.38 2.34 13.94
CA ASN A 296 0.61 1.43 14.53
C ASN A 296 0.50 1.35 16.06
N GLU A 297 0.21 2.46 16.74
CA GLU A 297 0.03 2.44 18.18
C GLU A 297 -1.34 1.87 18.58
N LEU A 298 -2.39 2.17 17.81
CA LEU A 298 -3.72 1.59 18.03
C LEU A 298 -3.70 0.07 17.90
N VAL A 299 -3.08 -0.46 16.84
CA VAL A 299 -3.12 -1.89 16.55
C VAL A 299 -2.48 -2.74 17.65
N LYS A 300 -1.49 -2.21 18.35
CA LYS A 300 -0.79 -2.88 19.47
C LYS A 300 -1.71 -3.16 20.68
N GLN A 301 -2.83 -2.46 20.79
CA GLN A 301 -3.76 -2.59 21.90
C GLN A 301 -4.78 -3.72 21.70
N PHE A 302 -4.92 -4.28 20.48
CA PHE A 302 -5.86 -5.34 20.18
C PHE A 302 -5.25 -6.73 20.42
N ARG A 303 -6.08 -7.69 20.85
CA ARG A 303 -5.70 -9.10 20.90
C ARG A 303 -5.41 -9.66 19.53
N PHE A 304 -6.26 -9.33 18.55
CA PHE A 304 -6.08 -9.67 17.15
C PHE A 304 -6.90 -8.73 16.25
N VAL A 305 -6.60 -8.81 14.96
CA VAL A 305 -7.26 -7.99 13.91
C VAL A 305 -7.97 -8.91 12.94
N ILE A 306 -9.15 -8.51 12.49
CA ILE A 306 -9.94 -9.17 11.44
C ILE A 306 -10.05 -8.18 10.26
N SER A 307 -9.42 -8.48 9.15
CA SER A 307 -9.32 -7.47 8.10
C SER A 307 -9.32 -8.03 6.68
N SER A 308 -9.93 -7.27 5.78
CA SER A 308 -9.80 -7.42 4.33
C SER A 308 -8.88 -6.36 3.68
N ARG A 309 -8.25 -5.51 4.50
CA ARG A 309 -7.23 -4.56 4.05
C ARG A 309 -5.83 -5.13 4.22
N PHE A 310 -5.14 -5.38 3.10
CA PHE A 310 -3.81 -5.99 3.09
C PHE A 310 -2.83 -5.28 4.04
N HIS A 311 -2.67 -3.96 3.92
CA HIS A 311 -1.74 -3.23 4.77
C HIS A 311 -2.20 -3.10 6.24
N ALA A 312 -3.49 -3.24 6.56
CA ALA A 312 -3.91 -3.34 7.96
C ALA A 312 -3.39 -4.65 8.59
N ILE A 313 -3.42 -5.75 7.83
CA ILE A 313 -2.82 -7.03 8.23
C ILE A 313 -1.30 -6.89 8.35
N VAL A 314 -0.63 -6.25 7.39
CA VAL A 314 0.81 -5.98 7.44
C VAL A 314 1.19 -5.20 8.70
N HIS A 315 0.44 -4.14 9.04
CA HIS A 315 0.67 -3.35 10.26
C HIS A 315 0.48 -4.18 11.52
N ALA A 316 -0.56 -5.02 11.58
CA ALA A 316 -0.81 -5.88 12.72
C ALA A 316 0.32 -6.89 12.91
N LEU A 317 0.66 -7.65 11.87
CA LEU A 317 1.73 -8.65 11.91
C LEU A 317 3.09 -8.03 12.24
N LYS A 318 3.43 -6.86 11.66
CA LYS A 318 4.65 -6.12 12.00
C LYS A 318 4.76 -5.78 13.48
N ASN A 319 3.63 -5.56 14.16
CA ASN A 319 3.56 -5.25 15.58
C ASN A 319 3.35 -6.51 16.45
N GLY A 320 3.41 -7.71 15.87
CA GLY A 320 3.23 -8.97 16.58
C GLY A 320 1.77 -9.25 16.96
N VAL A 321 0.82 -8.62 16.30
CA VAL A 321 -0.63 -8.80 16.53
C VAL A 321 -1.18 -9.79 15.51
N PRO A 322 -1.79 -10.91 15.94
CA PRO A 322 -2.34 -11.92 15.06
C PRO A 322 -3.51 -11.40 14.23
N CYS A 323 -3.77 -12.06 13.10
CA CYS A 323 -4.82 -11.63 12.18
C CYS A 323 -5.69 -12.78 11.68
N ILE A 324 -6.98 -12.50 11.49
CA ILE A 324 -7.85 -13.25 10.61
C ILE A 324 -7.96 -12.45 9.31
N ALA A 325 -7.42 -13.01 8.23
CA ALA A 325 -7.32 -12.36 6.94
C ALA A 325 -8.50 -12.75 6.03
N LEU A 326 -9.30 -11.78 5.62
CA LEU A 326 -10.41 -11.93 4.69
C LEU A 326 -9.93 -11.46 3.31
N GLY A 327 -9.30 -12.38 2.56
CA GLY A 327 -8.58 -12.08 1.34
C GLY A 327 -9.45 -12.17 0.10
N TRP A 328 -9.09 -11.41 -0.93
CA TRP A 328 -9.67 -11.44 -2.27
C TRP A 328 -8.58 -11.64 -3.37
N ALA A 329 -7.37 -11.99 -2.96
CA ALA A 329 -6.22 -12.24 -3.83
C ALA A 329 -5.18 -13.12 -3.12
N THR A 330 -4.33 -13.80 -3.89
CA THR A 330 -3.30 -14.74 -3.41
C THR A 330 -2.30 -14.13 -2.42
N LYS A 331 -2.00 -12.85 -2.54
CA LYS A 331 -1.07 -12.12 -1.66
C LYS A 331 -1.39 -12.22 -0.15
N TYR A 332 -2.67 -12.43 0.22
CA TYR A 332 -3.06 -12.61 1.63
C TYR A 332 -2.53 -13.92 2.17
N MET A 333 -2.68 -15.00 1.40
CA MET A 333 -2.15 -16.31 1.74
C MET A 333 -0.62 -16.27 1.84
N ASP A 334 0.04 -15.64 0.86
CA ASP A 334 1.50 -15.54 0.84
C ASP A 334 2.04 -14.74 2.02
N LEU A 335 1.37 -13.65 2.41
CA LEU A 335 1.72 -12.89 3.61
C LEU A 335 1.59 -13.73 4.88
N MET A 336 0.46 -14.42 5.06
CA MET A 336 0.17 -15.18 6.28
C MET A 336 1.06 -16.41 6.40
N LYS A 337 1.47 -17.04 5.30
CA LYS A 337 2.46 -18.14 5.26
C LYS A 337 3.81 -17.74 5.85
N LEU A 338 4.23 -16.47 5.71
CA LEU A 338 5.49 -15.99 6.29
C LEU A 338 5.53 -16.14 7.82
N PHE A 339 4.36 -16.26 8.44
CA PHE A 339 4.19 -16.32 9.88
C PHE A 339 3.60 -17.66 10.37
N GLY A 340 3.38 -18.65 9.47
CA GLY A 340 2.69 -19.89 9.82
C GLY A 340 1.24 -19.69 10.25
N GLN A 341 0.55 -18.71 9.63
CA GLN A 341 -0.81 -18.30 9.99
C GLN A 341 -1.84 -18.61 8.89
N GLU A 342 -1.56 -19.55 7.99
CA GLU A 342 -2.40 -19.90 6.83
C GLU A 342 -3.81 -20.32 7.22
N GLN A 343 -3.95 -20.95 8.39
CA GLN A 343 -5.24 -21.43 8.93
C GLN A 343 -6.21 -20.30 9.28
N TYR A 344 -5.76 -19.04 9.26
CA TYR A 344 -6.57 -17.86 9.52
C TYR A 344 -6.83 -17.01 8.25
N VAL A 345 -6.61 -17.61 7.06
CA VAL A 345 -6.91 -16.96 5.78
C VAL A 345 -8.21 -17.51 5.22
N PHE A 346 -9.13 -16.61 4.90
CA PHE A 346 -10.38 -16.92 4.18
C PHE A 346 -10.33 -16.22 2.82
N ASP A 347 -10.39 -17.01 1.75
CA ASP A 347 -10.43 -16.49 0.39
C ASP A 347 -11.88 -16.19 0.02
N LEU A 348 -12.22 -14.91 -0.05
CA LEU A 348 -13.59 -14.46 -0.35
C LEU A 348 -13.95 -14.54 -1.84
N ARG A 349 -13.07 -15.04 -2.70
CA ARG A 349 -13.44 -15.41 -4.07
C ARG A 349 -14.32 -16.67 -4.09
N ASP A 350 -14.23 -17.47 -3.03
CA ASP A 350 -15.11 -18.59 -2.74
C ASP A 350 -16.19 -18.18 -1.72
N PRO A 351 -17.32 -18.90 -1.63
CA PRO A 351 -18.32 -18.68 -0.59
C PRO A 351 -17.73 -18.80 0.81
N LEU A 352 -17.98 -17.79 1.65
CA LEU A 352 -17.51 -17.81 3.04
C LEU A 352 -18.28 -18.87 3.85
N ASP A 353 -17.56 -19.85 4.41
CA ASP A 353 -18.09 -20.77 5.41
C ASP A 353 -18.14 -20.03 6.77
N ALA A 354 -19.35 -19.61 7.16
CA ALA A 354 -19.60 -18.88 8.40
C ALA A 354 -19.21 -19.69 9.64
N ASP A 355 -19.42 -21.02 9.64
CA ASP A 355 -19.03 -21.88 10.76
C ASP A 355 -17.51 -22.00 10.87
N GLN A 356 -16.81 -22.04 9.75
CA GLN A 356 -15.36 -22.05 9.75
C GLN A 356 -14.79 -20.70 10.23
N ALA A 357 -15.40 -19.59 9.83
CA ALA A 357 -15.02 -18.27 10.30
C ALA A 357 -15.25 -18.11 11.81
N ALA A 358 -16.39 -18.58 12.33
CA ALA A 358 -16.71 -18.59 13.76
C ALA A 358 -15.67 -19.45 14.55
N ARG A 359 -15.37 -20.65 14.07
CA ARG A 359 -14.32 -21.50 14.68
C ARG A 359 -12.94 -20.84 14.67
N ALA A 360 -12.62 -20.07 13.65
CA ALA A 360 -11.37 -19.32 13.60
C ALA A 360 -11.33 -18.19 14.62
N VAL A 361 -12.42 -17.46 14.84
CA VAL A 361 -12.54 -16.44 15.89
C VAL A 361 -12.38 -17.08 17.27
N ALA A 362 -13.13 -18.14 17.59
CA ALA A 362 -13.03 -18.84 18.86
C ALA A 362 -11.60 -19.34 19.12
N ARG A 363 -10.99 -19.99 18.12
CA ARG A 363 -9.60 -20.47 18.21
C ARG A 363 -8.61 -19.32 18.41
N MET A 364 -8.77 -18.22 17.70
CA MET A 364 -7.90 -17.04 17.84
C MET A 364 -8.08 -16.40 19.21
N THR A 365 -9.30 -16.34 19.75
CA THR A 365 -9.58 -15.82 21.09
C THR A 365 -8.85 -16.61 22.17
N ASP A 366 -8.79 -17.92 22.04
CA ASP A 366 -8.08 -18.79 23.00
C ASP A 366 -6.56 -18.72 22.85
N ARG A 367 -6.04 -18.49 21.65
CA ARG A 367 -4.64 -18.70 21.31
C ARG A 367 -3.89 -17.44 20.90
N TRP A 368 -4.48 -16.26 20.93
CA TRP A 368 -3.90 -15.04 20.40
C TRP A 368 -2.50 -14.73 20.94
N GLN A 369 -2.21 -15.07 22.22
CA GLN A 369 -0.89 -14.87 22.82
C GLN A 369 0.17 -15.77 22.17
N GLN A 370 -0.15 -17.07 21.98
CA GLN A 370 0.73 -18.02 21.32
C GLN A 370 0.96 -17.64 19.85
N GLU A 371 -0.10 -17.21 19.16
CA GLU A 371 0.02 -16.75 17.77
C GLU A 371 0.85 -15.46 17.69
N SER A 372 0.71 -14.53 18.65
CA SER A 372 1.55 -13.34 18.78
C SER A 372 3.03 -13.68 18.98
N GLU A 373 3.35 -14.67 19.83
CA GLU A 373 4.72 -15.15 20.05
C GLU A 373 5.32 -15.75 18.77
N THR A 374 4.54 -16.55 18.03
CA THR A 374 4.94 -17.13 16.75
C THR A 374 5.27 -16.04 15.72
N ILE A 375 4.41 -15.02 15.61
CA ILE A 375 4.62 -13.88 14.72
C ILE A 375 5.88 -13.11 15.10
N ARG A 376 6.05 -12.78 16.39
CA ARG A 376 7.23 -12.05 16.88
C ARG A 376 8.54 -12.81 16.66
N ALA A 377 8.52 -14.14 16.76
CA ALA A 377 9.68 -14.97 16.48
C ALA A 377 10.11 -14.94 15.01
N ALA A 378 9.17 -14.80 14.08
CA ALA A 378 9.44 -14.73 12.65
C ALA A 378 9.97 -13.36 12.19
N LEU A 379 9.56 -12.24 12.84
CA LEU A 379 9.88 -10.88 12.42
C LEU A 379 11.37 -10.57 12.20
N PRO A 380 12.31 -10.97 13.09
CA PRO A 380 13.72 -10.65 12.91
C PRO A 380 14.30 -11.16 11.59
N GLU A 381 13.87 -12.33 11.13
CA GLU A 381 14.30 -12.92 9.86
C GLU A 381 13.71 -12.17 8.67
N LEU A 382 12.42 -11.83 8.74
CA LEU A 382 11.70 -11.11 7.68
C LEU A 382 12.20 -9.66 7.52
N GLN A 383 12.80 -9.09 8.55
CA GLN A 383 13.32 -7.72 8.57
C GLN A 383 14.84 -7.62 8.32
N LYS A 384 15.52 -8.71 7.92
CA LYS A 384 16.95 -8.68 7.61
C LYS A 384 17.27 -7.94 6.33
N GLU A 385 16.40 -8.03 5.34
CA GLU A 385 16.61 -7.46 4.02
C GLU A 385 16.07 -6.03 3.95
N ASN A 386 16.92 -5.08 3.54
CA ASN A 386 16.53 -3.71 3.26
C ASN A 386 16.76 -3.41 1.77
N VAL A 387 15.67 -3.35 1.00
CA VAL A 387 15.72 -3.11 -0.46
C VAL A 387 16.41 -1.80 -0.83
N PHE A 388 16.43 -0.83 0.08
CA PHE A 388 17.09 0.44 -0.16
C PHE A 388 18.63 0.35 -0.17
N GLU A 389 19.23 -0.76 0.25
CA GLU A 389 20.66 -1.00 0.12
C GLU A 389 21.10 -1.27 -1.33
N ARG A 390 20.14 -1.50 -2.21
CA ARG A 390 20.37 -1.75 -3.64
C ARG A 390 20.05 -0.55 -4.54
N ILE A 391 19.78 0.64 -3.92
CA ILE A 391 19.41 1.87 -4.61
C ILE A 391 20.53 2.90 -4.56
#